data_3fb0d36330b2b00eecfa763145e13dc1
#
_entry.id   3fb0d36330b2b00eecfa763145e13dc1
#
_cell.length_a   1.000
_cell.length_b   1.000
_cell.length_c   1.000
_cell.angle_alpha   90.00
_cell.angle_beta   90.00
_cell.angle_gamma   90.00
#
_symmetry.space_group_name_H-M   'P 1'
#
loop_
_entity.id
_entity.type
_entity.pdbx_description
1 polymer ?
#
loop_
_entity_poly.entity_id
_entity_poly.type
_entity_poly.pdbx_seq_one_letter_code
_entity_poly.pdbx_strand_id
1 'polypeptide(L)'
;DLILTIEQTQDWQYFHMPIELMVIIPGDTLNFRLDNQGQLQQYNLGSMEGPPQAIWVDPDNWILKEVEYVSMGGIIPIKPEIIIYPAYPNPFNAETSMQYFVPEQLGTIKPLISIYDVRGHEIEKHQVGLLNPGMHEFRWNAETRSSGMYFIQLSFENTSFSQKVQLLK
;
A
#
# COMPACT_ATOMS: atom_id res chain seq x y z
N ASP A 1 14.94 5.75 23.61
CA ASP A 1 14.09 6.73 22.96
C ASP A 1 13.84 6.33 21.52
N LEU A 2 12.64 6.52 21.03
CA LEU A 2 12.29 6.36 19.62
C LEU A 2 12.58 7.67 18.88
N ILE A 3 13.45 7.61 17.87
CA ILE A 3 13.79 8.75 17.02
C ILE A 3 13.27 8.46 15.62
N LEU A 4 12.44 9.35 15.10
CA LEU A 4 11.95 9.33 13.72
C LEU A 4 12.67 10.41 12.92
N THR A 5 13.15 10.05 11.73
CA THR A 5 13.68 11.00 10.75
C THR A 5 12.75 11.04 9.56
N ILE A 6 12.33 12.23 9.16
CA ILE A 6 11.48 12.45 7.99
C ILE A 6 12.26 13.29 7.00
N GLU A 7 12.31 12.85 5.74
CA GLU A 7 12.91 13.56 4.63
C GLU A 7 11.86 13.80 3.53
N GLN A 8 11.82 15.03 3.03
CA GLN A 8 11.05 15.40 1.84
C GLN A 8 11.99 15.32 0.64
N THR A 9 11.74 14.41 -0.28
CA THR A 9 12.65 14.09 -1.41
C THR A 9 12.38 14.87 -2.70
N GLN A 10 11.35 15.75 -2.71
CA GLN A 10 11.07 16.60 -3.87
C GLN A 10 12.14 17.69 -4.07
N ASP A 11 12.50 17.96 -5.32
CA ASP A 11 13.65 18.79 -5.67
C ASP A 11 13.41 20.31 -5.63
N TRP A 12 12.15 20.79 -5.50
CA TRP A 12 11.83 22.18 -5.82
C TRP A 12 11.00 22.94 -4.77
N GLN A 13 10.31 22.27 -3.85
CA GLN A 13 9.58 22.92 -2.76
C GLN A 13 9.35 21.95 -1.59
N TYR A 14 9.64 22.41 -0.37
CA TYR A 14 9.30 21.67 0.84
C TYR A 14 7.98 22.18 1.39
N PHE A 15 7.13 21.24 1.79
CA PHE A 15 5.83 21.57 2.35
C PHE A 15 5.90 21.59 3.87
N HIS A 16 5.28 22.63 4.45
CA HIS A 16 4.96 22.64 5.86
C HIS A 16 3.64 21.91 6.05
N MET A 17 3.67 20.75 6.66
CA MET A 17 2.48 19.95 6.86
C MET A 17 2.56 19.13 8.14
N PRO A 18 1.43 18.98 8.84
CA PRO A 18 1.36 18.02 9.92
C PRO A 18 1.37 16.59 9.35
N ILE A 19 2.15 15.73 9.99
CA ILE A 19 2.22 14.30 9.66
C ILE A 19 1.68 13.52 10.85
N GLU A 20 0.68 12.70 10.62
CA GLU A 20 0.16 11.82 11.65
C GLU A 20 0.98 10.53 11.71
N LEU A 21 1.31 10.14 12.93
CA LEU A 21 2.08 8.93 13.20
C LEU A 21 1.34 8.10 14.24
N MET A 22 1.17 6.83 13.94
CA MET A 22 0.62 5.86 14.87
C MET A 22 1.70 4.83 15.21
N VAL A 23 2.01 4.69 16.49
CA VAL A 23 3.00 3.74 17.01
C VAL A 23 2.28 2.70 17.87
N ILE A 24 2.38 1.45 17.48
CA ILE A 24 1.80 0.32 18.23
C ILE A 24 2.89 -0.26 19.12
N ILE A 25 2.63 -0.26 20.42
CA ILE A 25 3.47 -0.89 21.43
C ILE A 25 2.71 -2.05 22.11
N PRO A 26 3.38 -2.95 22.84
CA PRO A 26 2.69 -4.01 23.56
C PRO A 26 1.62 -3.45 24.51
N GLY A 27 0.34 -3.70 24.19
CA GLY A 27 -0.81 -3.31 25.02
C GLY A 27 -1.35 -1.90 24.81
N ASP A 28 -0.73 -1.07 23.92
CA ASP A 28 -1.18 0.31 23.69
C ASP A 28 -0.90 0.79 22.25
N THR A 29 -1.55 1.89 21.87
CA THR A 29 -1.34 2.58 20.60
C THR A 29 -1.16 4.07 20.85
N LEU A 30 0.01 4.59 20.48
CA LEU A 30 0.36 5.99 20.65
C LEU A 30 0.18 6.73 19.33
N ASN A 31 -0.53 7.87 19.37
CA ASN A 31 -0.72 8.72 18.20
C ASN A 31 0.03 10.03 18.40
N PHE A 32 0.81 10.40 17.39
CA PHE A 32 1.56 11.64 17.36
C PHE A 32 1.14 12.47 16.15
N ARG A 33 1.15 13.77 16.31
CA ARG A 33 1.03 14.72 15.20
C ARG A 33 2.31 15.53 15.15
N LEU A 34 3.09 15.33 14.10
CA LEU A 34 4.39 15.93 13.88
C LEU A 34 4.24 17.09 12.92
N ASP A 35 4.78 18.25 13.28
CA ASP A 35 4.79 19.42 12.40
C ASP A 35 6.08 19.42 11.59
N ASN A 36 6.00 18.98 10.33
CA ASN A 36 7.16 18.94 9.44
C ASN A 36 7.33 20.27 8.71
N GLN A 37 8.45 20.94 8.98
CA GLN A 37 8.72 22.30 8.50
C GLN A 37 9.95 22.41 7.60
N GLY A 38 10.60 21.28 7.28
CA GLY A 38 11.83 21.30 6.51
C GLY A 38 12.06 20.04 5.69
N GLN A 39 13.15 20.07 4.90
CA GLN A 39 13.54 18.94 4.06
C GLN A 39 13.86 17.70 4.89
N LEU A 40 14.69 17.88 5.91
CA LEU A 40 15.11 16.79 6.81
C LEU A 40 14.82 17.23 8.24
N GLN A 41 14.05 16.43 8.96
CA GLN A 41 13.69 16.74 10.34
C GLN A 41 13.67 15.49 11.20
N GLN A 42 14.20 15.60 12.43
CA GLN A 42 14.18 14.53 13.41
C GLN A 42 13.21 14.86 14.54
N TYR A 43 12.49 13.83 14.98
CA TYR A 43 11.57 13.89 16.10
C TYR A 43 11.96 12.87 17.14
N ASN A 44 12.13 13.32 18.40
CA ASN A 44 12.27 12.42 19.52
C ASN A 44 10.87 12.16 20.12
N LEU A 45 10.39 10.94 19.97
CA LEU A 45 9.06 10.52 20.43
C LEU A 45 9.06 10.01 21.87
N GLY A 46 10.22 10.12 22.54
CA GLY A 46 10.39 9.72 23.93
C GLY A 46 10.76 8.25 24.13
N SER A 47 10.81 7.86 25.38
CA SER A 47 11.09 6.48 25.77
C SER A 47 9.81 5.66 25.76
N MET A 48 9.89 4.45 25.23
CA MET A 48 8.77 3.52 25.17
C MET A 48 9.04 2.30 26.03
N GLU A 49 8.00 1.69 26.57
CA GLU A 49 8.09 0.43 27.31
C GLU A 49 8.27 -0.75 26.35
N GLY A 50 9.46 -0.85 25.76
CA GLY A 50 9.83 -1.88 24.79
C GLY A 50 9.85 -1.39 23.33
N PRO A 51 10.29 -2.24 22.40
CA PRO A 51 10.34 -1.89 21.00
C PRO A 51 8.92 -1.79 20.43
N PRO A 52 8.68 -0.83 19.52
CA PRO A 52 7.38 -0.74 18.85
C PRO A 52 7.13 -1.99 18.00
N GLN A 53 5.88 -2.44 18.00
CA GLN A 53 5.43 -3.56 17.18
C GLN A 53 5.12 -3.13 15.74
N ALA A 54 4.67 -1.89 15.57
CA ALA A 54 4.47 -1.28 14.27
C ALA A 54 4.53 0.25 14.37
N ILE A 55 4.94 0.89 13.27
CA ILE A 55 4.91 2.34 13.11
C ILE A 55 4.21 2.65 11.79
N TRP A 56 3.21 3.51 11.85
CA TRP A 56 2.44 3.96 10.69
C TRP A 56 2.62 5.45 10.53
N VAL A 57 3.15 5.85 9.40
CA VAL A 57 3.23 7.25 9.01
C VAL A 57 2.02 7.56 8.16
N ASP A 58 1.26 8.57 8.51
CA ASP A 58 0.04 9.00 7.81
C ASP A 58 -0.90 7.80 7.52
N PRO A 59 -1.49 7.21 8.57
CA PRO A 59 -2.29 5.98 8.47
C PRO A 59 -3.51 6.13 7.55
N ASP A 60 -4.01 7.35 7.37
CA ASP A 60 -5.15 7.67 6.52
C ASP A 60 -4.77 7.99 5.06
N ASN A 61 -3.47 7.95 4.72
CA ASN A 61 -2.94 8.21 3.38
C ASN A 61 -3.33 9.59 2.79
N TRP A 62 -3.28 10.64 3.59
CA TRP A 62 -3.49 12.03 3.16
C TRP A 62 -2.31 12.58 2.34
N ILE A 63 -1.12 11.98 2.52
CA ILE A 63 0.14 12.45 1.93
C ILE A 63 0.65 11.41 0.93
N LEU A 64 1.09 11.86 -0.25
CA LEU A 64 1.83 11.01 -1.16
C LEU A 64 3.22 10.74 -0.57
N LYS A 65 3.50 9.51 -0.18
CA LYS A 65 4.73 9.14 0.53
C LYS A 65 5.30 7.82 0.05
N GLU A 66 6.60 7.71 0.18
CA GLU A 66 7.34 6.45 0.20
C GLU A 66 7.95 6.31 1.60
N VAL A 67 7.82 5.17 2.22
CA VAL A 67 8.32 4.95 3.58
C VAL A 67 9.38 3.88 3.56
N GLU A 68 10.61 4.29 3.88
CA GLU A 68 11.74 3.40 4.11
C GLU A 68 12.01 3.30 5.61
N TYR A 69 12.01 2.08 6.15
CA TYR A 69 12.27 1.85 7.57
C TYR A 69 13.71 1.45 7.76
N VAL A 70 14.49 2.31 8.40
CA VAL A 70 15.88 2.02 8.80
C VAL A 70 15.93 1.73 10.29
N SER A 71 16.22 0.50 10.67
CA SER A 71 16.36 0.11 12.07
C SER A 71 17.83 0.09 12.49
N MET A 72 18.19 0.88 13.51
CA MET A 72 19.44 0.73 14.23
C MET A 72 19.19 -0.03 15.55
N GLY A 73 19.13 -1.36 15.49
CA GLY A 73 19.15 -2.22 16.69
C GLY A 73 17.80 -2.76 17.18
N GLY A 74 16.75 -2.65 16.42
CA GLY A 74 15.45 -3.28 16.71
C GLY A 74 14.76 -3.72 15.43
N ILE A 75 14.03 -4.82 15.47
CA ILE A 75 13.14 -5.20 14.37
C ILE A 75 11.91 -4.29 14.46
N ILE A 76 11.80 -3.30 13.58
CA ILE A 76 10.52 -2.63 13.36
C ILE A 76 9.70 -3.56 12.47
N PRO A 77 8.59 -4.12 12.93
CA PRO A 77 7.73 -4.88 12.05
C PRO A 77 7.17 -3.93 11.02
N ILE A 78 7.71 -3.98 9.81
CA ILE A 78 7.04 -3.39 8.64
C ILE A 78 5.73 -4.16 8.53
N LYS A 79 4.58 -3.46 8.51
CA LYS A 79 3.35 -4.16 8.12
C LYS A 79 3.61 -4.71 6.73
N PRO A 80 3.61 -6.03 6.57
CA PRO A 80 3.80 -6.61 5.26
C PRO A 80 2.60 -6.22 4.40
N GLU A 81 2.84 -5.46 3.36
CA GLU A 81 1.81 -5.08 2.39
C GLU A 81 2.03 -5.81 1.08
N ILE A 82 0.93 -6.20 0.45
CA ILE A 82 0.98 -6.73 -0.91
C ILE A 82 1.45 -5.59 -1.83
N ILE A 83 2.50 -5.83 -2.60
CA ILE A 83 2.98 -4.88 -3.60
C ILE A 83 2.26 -5.19 -4.91
N ILE A 84 1.60 -4.19 -5.51
CA ILE A 84 0.92 -4.35 -6.79
C ILE A 84 1.69 -3.57 -7.86
N TYR A 85 2.05 -4.26 -8.92
CA TYR A 85 2.71 -3.66 -10.07
C TYR A 85 1.68 -3.15 -11.08
N PRO A 86 2.00 -2.10 -11.86
CA PRO A 86 1.13 -1.60 -12.90
C PRO A 86 0.67 -2.71 -13.85
N ALA A 87 -0.62 -2.73 -14.15
CA ALA A 87 -1.16 -3.67 -15.12
C ALA A 87 -0.58 -3.41 -16.52
N TYR A 88 -0.19 -4.47 -17.21
CA TYR A 88 0.42 -4.38 -18.54
C TYR A 88 -0.14 -5.47 -19.47
N PRO A 89 -0.43 -5.12 -20.74
CA PRO A 89 -0.45 -3.76 -21.30
C PRO A 89 -1.57 -2.88 -20.73
N ASN A 90 -1.36 -1.56 -20.69
CA ASN A 90 -2.38 -0.59 -20.33
C ASN A 90 -2.08 0.75 -21.06
N PRO A 91 -2.88 1.20 -22.05
CA PRO A 91 -4.12 0.57 -22.54
C PRO A 91 -3.90 -0.81 -23.16
N PHE A 92 -4.96 -1.63 -23.16
CA PHE A 92 -4.91 -3.00 -23.66
C PHE A 92 -6.02 -3.30 -24.66
N ASN A 93 -5.80 -4.36 -25.46
CA ASN A 93 -6.80 -4.91 -26.38
C ASN A 93 -6.97 -6.40 -26.05
N ALA A 94 -8.17 -6.75 -25.64
CA ALA A 94 -8.61 -8.06 -25.16
C ALA A 94 -8.03 -8.48 -23.80
N GLU A 95 -6.72 -8.45 -23.56
CA GLU A 95 -6.11 -8.99 -22.34
C GLU A 95 -5.13 -8.01 -21.67
N THR A 96 -5.11 -8.02 -20.35
CA THR A 96 -4.09 -7.34 -19.51
C THR A 96 -3.74 -8.22 -18.32
N SER A 97 -2.54 -8.05 -17.80
CA SER A 97 -2.05 -8.76 -16.62
C SER A 97 -1.71 -7.78 -15.50
N MET A 98 -2.05 -8.14 -14.28
CA MET A 98 -1.64 -7.45 -13.07
C MET A 98 -0.75 -8.38 -12.26
N GLN A 99 0.50 -7.98 -12.04
CA GLN A 99 1.42 -8.69 -11.16
C GLN A 99 1.35 -8.13 -9.74
N TYR A 100 1.54 -8.99 -8.76
CA TYR A 100 1.58 -8.61 -7.36
C TYR A 100 2.47 -9.55 -6.55
N PHE A 101 3.11 -8.99 -5.54
CA PHE A 101 4.01 -9.70 -4.64
C PHE A 101 3.39 -9.85 -3.26
N VAL A 102 3.35 -11.07 -2.75
CA VAL A 102 2.92 -11.40 -1.40
C VAL A 102 4.14 -11.58 -0.51
N PRO A 103 4.36 -10.69 0.48
CA PRO A 103 5.50 -10.82 1.40
C PRO A 103 5.43 -12.10 2.27
N GLU A 104 6.60 -12.63 2.64
CA GLU A 104 6.71 -13.82 3.50
C GLU A 104 6.00 -13.66 4.85
N GLN A 105 6.01 -12.44 5.40
CA GLN A 105 5.41 -12.11 6.70
C GLN A 105 3.89 -12.25 6.71
N LEU A 106 3.22 -12.19 5.56
CA LEU A 106 1.77 -12.45 5.45
C LEU A 106 1.43 -13.95 5.48
N GLY A 107 2.44 -14.81 5.26
CA GLY A 107 2.19 -16.23 5.10
C GLY A 107 1.30 -16.54 3.91
N THR A 108 0.49 -17.58 4.01
CA THR A 108 -0.46 -17.95 2.96
C THR A 108 -1.73 -17.12 3.05
N ILE A 109 -2.09 -16.44 1.96
CA ILE A 109 -3.27 -15.57 1.87
C ILE A 109 -4.31 -16.13 0.91
N LYS A 110 -5.55 -15.65 1.03
CA LYS A 110 -6.64 -15.94 0.09
C LYS A 110 -7.25 -14.63 -0.40
N PRO A 111 -6.67 -14.01 -1.43
CA PRO A 111 -7.17 -12.75 -1.94
C PRO A 111 -8.41 -12.94 -2.82
N LEU A 112 -9.14 -11.86 -2.96
CA LEU A 112 -10.26 -11.72 -3.87
C LEU A 112 -9.90 -10.67 -4.91
N ILE A 113 -10.13 -10.96 -6.20
CA ILE A 113 -9.97 -9.98 -7.26
C ILE A 113 -11.35 -9.68 -7.85
N SER A 114 -11.73 -8.41 -7.80
CA SER A 114 -12.99 -7.91 -8.38
C SER A 114 -12.68 -6.88 -9.46
N ILE A 115 -13.49 -6.87 -10.50
CA ILE A 115 -13.38 -5.91 -11.59
C ILE A 115 -14.63 -5.05 -11.62
N TYR A 116 -14.42 -3.73 -11.68
CA TYR A 116 -15.49 -2.74 -11.65
C TYR A 116 -15.50 -1.89 -12.90
N ASP A 117 -16.67 -1.47 -13.31
CA ASP A 117 -16.85 -0.41 -14.30
C ASP A 117 -16.66 0.98 -13.67
N VAL A 118 -16.70 2.04 -14.51
CA VAL A 118 -16.57 3.45 -14.06
C VAL A 118 -17.70 3.92 -13.14
N ARG A 119 -18.79 3.17 -13.04
CA ARG A 119 -19.92 3.47 -12.15
C ARG A 119 -19.80 2.77 -10.81
N GLY A 120 -18.74 1.96 -10.63
CA GLY A 120 -18.51 1.16 -9.44
C GLY A 120 -19.32 -0.15 -9.39
N HIS A 121 -19.93 -0.57 -10.51
CA HIS A 121 -20.59 -1.86 -10.57
C HIS A 121 -19.54 -2.97 -10.69
N GLU A 122 -19.60 -3.97 -9.82
CA GLU A 122 -18.79 -5.18 -9.94
C GLU A 122 -19.26 -5.99 -11.16
N ILE A 123 -18.37 -6.12 -12.15
CA ILE A 123 -18.67 -6.83 -13.41
C ILE A 123 -18.12 -8.23 -13.42
N GLU A 124 -17.07 -8.50 -12.65
CA GLU A 124 -16.47 -9.82 -12.47
C GLU A 124 -15.89 -9.95 -11.07
N LYS A 125 -15.87 -11.20 -10.58
CA LYS A 125 -15.33 -11.55 -9.29
C LYS A 125 -14.60 -12.89 -9.37
N HIS A 126 -13.31 -12.87 -9.01
CA HIS A 126 -12.43 -14.04 -9.08
C HIS A 126 -11.94 -14.40 -7.67
N GLN A 127 -12.39 -15.54 -7.16
CA GLN A 127 -11.82 -16.09 -5.94
C GLN A 127 -10.48 -16.74 -6.28
N VAL A 128 -9.41 -16.09 -5.90
CA VAL A 128 -8.08 -16.66 -6.01
C VAL A 128 -7.91 -17.71 -4.90
N GLY A 129 -7.34 -18.87 -5.23
CA GLY A 129 -7.04 -19.90 -4.24
C GLY A 129 -6.06 -19.41 -3.17
N LEU A 130 -5.61 -20.34 -2.33
CA LEU A 130 -4.54 -20.04 -1.37
C LEU A 130 -3.24 -19.72 -2.12
N LEU A 131 -2.65 -18.57 -1.81
CA LEU A 131 -1.39 -18.10 -2.37
C LEU A 131 -0.30 -18.12 -1.31
N ASN A 132 0.81 -18.74 -1.61
CA ASN A 132 2.03 -18.65 -0.81
C ASN A 132 2.72 -17.32 -1.05
N PRO A 133 3.63 -16.88 -0.15
CA PRO A 133 4.50 -15.75 -0.41
C PRO A 133 5.22 -15.85 -1.74
N GLY A 134 5.44 -14.70 -2.39
CA GLY A 134 6.11 -14.62 -3.69
C GLY A 134 5.35 -13.81 -4.73
N MET A 135 5.83 -13.89 -5.97
CA MET A 135 5.23 -13.21 -7.12
C MET A 135 4.04 -14.00 -7.67
N HIS A 136 2.96 -13.29 -7.95
CA HIS A 136 1.75 -13.82 -8.57
C HIS A 136 1.29 -12.94 -9.72
N GLU A 137 0.51 -13.52 -10.62
CA GLU A 137 -0.06 -12.83 -11.77
C GLU A 137 -1.55 -13.13 -11.88
N PHE A 138 -2.32 -12.09 -12.11
CA PHE A 138 -3.72 -12.18 -12.51
C PHE A 138 -3.86 -11.68 -13.94
N ARG A 139 -4.45 -12.50 -14.81
CA ARG A 139 -4.77 -12.13 -16.20
C ARG A 139 -6.26 -11.92 -16.34
N TRP A 140 -6.61 -10.76 -16.90
CA TRP A 140 -7.98 -10.45 -17.23
C TRP A 140 -8.18 -10.47 -18.73
N ASN A 141 -9.09 -11.35 -19.18
CA ASN A 141 -9.59 -11.38 -20.56
C ASN A 141 -10.89 -10.59 -20.62
N ALA A 142 -10.87 -9.45 -21.28
CA ALA A 142 -11.99 -8.54 -21.46
C ALA A 142 -12.57 -8.59 -22.89
N GLU A 143 -12.36 -9.68 -23.61
CA GLU A 143 -12.78 -9.82 -25.02
C GLU A 143 -14.29 -9.56 -25.22
N THR A 144 -15.12 -9.92 -24.26
CA THR A 144 -16.57 -9.70 -24.31
C THR A 144 -17.01 -8.34 -23.79
N ARG A 145 -16.09 -7.51 -23.27
CA ARG A 145 -16.39 -6.19 -22.69
C ARG A 145 -16.28 -5.09 -23.73
N SER A 146 -16.97 -3.99 -23.50
CA SER A 146 -16.90 -2.79 -24.34
C SER A 146 -15.64 -1.99 -24.04
N SER A 147 -15.12 -1.25 -25.04
CA SER A 147 -14.04 -0.28 -24.78
C SER A 147 -14.43 0.69 -23.67
N GLY A 148 -13.50 0.97 -22.77
CA GLY A 148 -13.76 1.81 -21.62
C GLY A 148 -12.71 1.70 -20.52
N MET A 149 -12.93 2.44 -19.44
CA MET A 149 -12.11 2.33 -18.23
C MET A 149 -12.71 1.34 -17.27
N TYR A 150 -11.84 0.57 -16.64
CA TYR A 150 -12.15 -0.43 -15.63
C TYR A 150 -11.19 -0.32 -14.46
N PHE A 151 -11.59 -0.89 -13.33
CA PHE A 151 -10.76 -0.97 -12.12
C PHE A 151 -10.62 -2.43 -11.71
N ILE A 152 -9.38 -2.90 -11.65
CA ILE A 152 -9.04 -4.20 -11.07
C ILE A 152 -8.71 -3.98 -9.61
N GLN A 153 -9.49 -4.56 -8.71
CA GLN A 153 -9.28 -4.46 -7.28
C GLN A 153 -8.86 -5.82 -6.71
N LEU A 154 -7.72 -5.84 -6.02
CA LEU A 154 -7.30 -6.96 -5.19
C LEU A 154 -7.63 -6.63 -3.75
N SER A 155 -8.35 -7.49 -3.07
CA SER A 155 -8.70 -7.34 -1.65
C SER A 155 -8.27 -8.56 -0.85
N PHE A 156 -7.76 -8.30 0.35
CA PHE A 156 -7.33 -9.30 1.31
C PHE A 156 -7.55 -8.75 2.72
N GLU A 157 -8.30 -9.49 3.54
CA GLU A 157 -8.75 -9.05 4.86
C GLU A 157 -9.44 -7.68 4.79
N ASN A 158 -8.92 -6.68 5.51
CA ASN A 158 -9.45 -5.31 5.54
C ASN A 158 -8.69 -4.36 4.60
N THR A 159 -7.82 -4.89 3.73
CA THR A 159 -7.01 -4.08 2.81
C THR A 159 -7.47 -4.32 1.38
N SER A 160 -7.52 -3.27 0.57
CA SER A 160 -7.81 -3.36 -0.85
C SER A 160 -6.93 -2.43 -1.66
N PHE A 161 -6.54 -2.90 -2.84
CA PHE A 161 -5.70 -2.17 -3.79
C PHE A 161 -6.43 -2.14 -5.13
N SER A 162 -6.47 -0.98 -5.77
CA SER A 162 -7.15 -0.82 -7.05
C SER A 162 -6.22 -0.27 -8.12
N GLN A 163 -6.31 -0.83 -9.32
CA GLN A 163 -5.63 -0.31 -10.52
C GLN A 163 -6.62 0.03 -11.61
N LYS A 164 -6.44 1.22 -12.19
CA LYS A 164 -7.17 1.65 -13.37
C LYS A 164 -6.55 1.07 -14.63
N VAL A 165 -7.37 0.45 -15.48
CA VAL A 165 -6.99 -0.09 -16.77
C VAL A 165 -7.91 0.42 -17.88
N GLN A 166 -7.41 0.57 -19.10
CA GLN A 166 -8.16 1.08 -20.24
C GLN A 166 -8.20 0.05 -21.37
N LEU A 167 -9.40 -0.45 -21.66
CA LEU A 167 -9.66 -1.34 -22.79
C LEU A 167 -9.92 -0.52 -24.04
N LEU A 168 -9.18 -0.81 -25.09
CA LEU A 168 -9.34 -0.24 -26.43
C LEU A 168 -9.59 -1.37 -27.43
N LYS A 169 -10.72 -1.34 -28.13
CA LYS A 169 -11.05 -2.23 -29.23
C LYS A 169 -11.14 -1.46 -30.52
#